data_577be517ffb26e5017cef5e166f8ccc7
#
_entry.id   577be517ffb26e5017cef5e166f8ccc7
#
_cell.length_a   1.000
_cell.length_b   1.000
_cell.length_c   1.000
_cell.angle_alpha   90.00
_cell.angle_beta   90.00
_cell.angle_gamma   90.00
#
_symmetry.space_group_name_H-M   'P 1'
#
loop_
_entity.id
_entity.type
_entity.pdbx_description
1 polymer ?
#
loop_
_entity_poly.entity_id
_entity_poly.type
_entity_poly.pdbx_seq_one_letter_code
_entity_poly.pdbx_strand_id
1 'polypeptide(L)'
;ASGSGKSTLMNILGCLDRPTRGTYRVNGRATDALEPDELAALRREYFGFIFQRYHLLSDLTALGNVEVPAIYAGYSSSQRHARARDLLDKVGLADRTHHRPGQLSGGQQQRVSIARALMNGGDVILADEPTGALDSKSGEQTLALLRDLHADGHTVILVTHDPNVAAHAERVIEILDGEIIRDERQTAASGNETATPAPIAKKPSGNRLWAEFGRFGEAFKMALVAMAAHRLRTFLTMLGIIIGIASVVSVVALGTGSREKVLADISSIGTNTIDIRRGQDFGDRDADSIRTLTADDATALDDEYYVDSVTPSVSASVTLRYRNIEVTSAVTGVGVNYDRVRGYEMDQGIWFNQRSVQNRDQDAIIDNNTRDKLFPNGEDPLGKVILLGSVPVRIIGVTKKHDSAFGRGDTLNVWLPYTTVMTRLTGQNYLTSITVRVADAVDTKLAEQKIGAFLEKRHGIRDFFTINTDTIRQTIETTTATLTLLVSSIAVISLIVGGI
;
A
#
# COMPACT_ATOMS: atom_id res chain seq x y z
N ALA A 1 -39.24 -38.25 -18.95
CA ALA A 1 -39.77 -37.29 -17.97
C ALA A 1 -38.66 -36.39 -17.41
N SER A 2 -39.03 -35.23 -16.87
CA SER A 2 -38.06 -34.37 -16.17
C SER A 2 -37.56 -35.08 -14.90
N GLY A 3 -36.30 -34.99 -14.56
CA GLY A 3 -35.72 -35.63 -13.40
C GLY A 3 -35.22 -37.07 -13.59
N SER A 4 -35.40 -37.67 -14.76
CA SER A 4 -35.01 -39.07 -15.03
C SER A 4 -33.49 -39.33 -15.18
N GLY A 5 -32.60 -38.36 -14.91
CA GLY A 5 -31.14 -38.55 -14.99
C GLY A 5 -30.51 -38.25 -16.35
N LYS A 6 -31.28 -37.81 -17.35
CA LYS A 6 -30.78 -37.54 -18.72
C LYS A 6 -29.63 -36.55 -18.78
N SER A 7 -29.78 -35.37 -18.14
CA SER A 7 -28.73 -34.35 -18.09
C SER A 7 -27.51 -34.82 -17.30
N THR A 8 -27.71 -35.63 -16.25
CA THR A 8 -26.59 -36.25 -15.50
C THR A 8 -25.82 -37.23 -16.39
N LEU A 9 -26.52 -38.07 -17.14
CA LEU A 9 -25.87 -38.95 -18.13
C LEU A 9 -25.10 -38.15 -19.18
N MET A 10 -25.71 -37.10 -19.72
CA MET A 10 -25.04 -36.22 -20.69
C MET A 10 -23.77 -35.57 -20.11
N ASN A 11 -23.82 -35.12 -18.86
CA ASN A 11 -22.66 -34.55 -18.17
C ASN A 11 -21.53 -35.59 -18.00
N ILE A 12 -21.87 -36.84 -17.70
CA ILE A 12 -20.88 -37.94 -17.65
C ILE A 12 -20.31 -38.21 -19.04
N LEU A 13 -21.17 -38.34 -20.06
CA LEU A 13 -20.74 -38.56 -21.44
C LEU A 13 -19.83 -37.43 -21.93
N GLY A 14 -20.12 -36.20 -21.57
CA GLY A 14 -19.30 -35.04 -21.91
C GLY A 14 -18.10 -34.82 -21.00
N CYS A 15 -17.77 -35.72 -20.10
CA CYS A 15 -16.69 -35.59 -19.12
C CYS A 15 -16.81 -34.33 -18.24
N LEU A 16 -18.01 -33.79 -18.00
CA LEU A 16 -18.27 -32.69 -17.06
C LEU A 16 -18.42 -33.23 -15.64
N ASP A 17 -18.85 -34.50 -15.51
CA ASP A 17 -19.00 -35.21 -14.26
C ASP A 17 -18.41 -36.63 -14.36
N ARG A 18 -18.22 -37.33 -13.23
CA ARG A 18 -17.65 -38.67 -13.18
C ARG A 18 -18.72 -39.67 -12.75
N PRO A 19 -18.75 -40.89 -13.35
CA PRO A 19 -19.63 -41.92 -12.87
C PRO A 19 -19.20 -42.38 -11.47
N THR A 20 -20.15 -42.55 -10.55
CA THR A 20 -19.88 -43.09 -9.20
C THR A 20 -19.44 -44.56 -9.27
N ARG A 21 -19.95 -45.31 -10.25
CA ARG A 21 -19.62 -46.73 -10.50
C ARG A 21 -19.65 -47.00 -12.00
N GLY A 22 -18.92 -48.02 -12.42
CA GLY A 22 -18.80 -48.37 -13.83
C GLY A 22 -17.61 -47.70 -14.51
N THR A 23 -17.39 -48.03 -15.79
CA THR A 23 -16.27 -47.50 -16.59
C THR A 23 -16.82 -46.78 -17.82
N TYR A 24 -16.27 -45.61 -18.09
CA TYR A 24 -16.54 -44.85 -19.32
C TYR A 24 -15.25 -44.62 -20.11
N ARG A 25 -15.30 -44.83 -21.42
CA ARG A 25 -14.12 -44.62 -22.28
C ARG A 25 -14.46 -43.70 -23.42
N VAL A 26 -13.57 -42.74 -23.66
CA VAL A 26 -13.61 -41.82 -24.79
C VAL A 26 -12.43 -42.15 -25.70
N ASN A 27 -12.70 -42.51 -26.92
CA ASN A 27 -11.67 -42.94 -27.89
C ASN A 27 -10.65 -43.95 -27.30
N GLY A 28 -11.16 -44.94 -26.55
CA GLY A 28 -10.36 -46.00 -25.89
C GLY A 28 -9.71 -45.61 -24.57
N ARG A 29 -9.69 -44.34 -24.19
CA ARG A 29 -9.14 -43.83 -22.91
C ARG A 29 -10.19 -43.92 -21.81
N ALA A 30 -9.89 -44.59 -20.71
CA ALA A 30 -10.76 -44.64 -19.53
C ALA A 30 -10.78 -43.26 -18.83
N THR A 31 -11.97 -42.79 -18.45
CA THR A 31 -12.16 -41.45 -17.87
C THR A 31 -12.14 -41.42 -16.35
N ASP A 32 -12.32 -42.56 -15.71
CA ASP A 32 -12.40 -42.73 -14.26
C ASP A 32 -11.12 -42.37 -13.50
N ALA A 33 -9.96 -42.64 -14.13
CA ALA A 33 -8.63 -42.42 -13.55
C ALA A 33 -7.99 -41.06 -13.97
N LEU A 34 -8.65 -40.27 -14.80
CA LEU A 34 -8.08 -39.03 -15.32
C LEU A 34 -8.20 -37.88 -14.33
N GLU A 35 -7.15 -37.05 -14.24
CA GLU A 35 -7.17 -35.81 -13.48
C GLU A 35 -8.11 -34.76 -14.11
N PRO A 36 -8.60 -33.74 -13.35
CA PRO A 36 -9.52 -32.73 -13.87
C PRO A 36 -9.02 -32.01 -15.12
N ASP A 37 -7.72 -31.76 -15.23
CA ASP A 37 -7.10 -31.11 -16.38
C ASP A 37 -7.08 -32.04 -17.62
N GLU A 38 -6.93 -33.34 -17.41
CA GLU A 38 -6.99 -34.33 -18.49
C GLU A 38 -8.42 -34.51 -19.01
N LEU A 39 -9.43 -34.49 -18.10
CA LEU A 39 -10.84 -34.46 -18.49
C LEU A 39 -11.18 -33.19 -19.26
N ALA A 40 -10.64 -32.05 -18.84
CA ALA A 40 -10.82 -30.79 -19.56
C ALA A 40 -10.16 -30.81 -20.96
N ALA A 41 -9.01 -31.50 -21.09
CA ALA A 41 -8.39 -31.72 -22.38
C ALA A 41 -9.23 -32.61 -23.30
N LEU A 42 -9.80 -33.71 -22.78
CA LEU A 42 -10.73 -34.55 -23.52
C LEU A 42 -11.97 -33.81 -24.00
N ARG A 43 -12.59 -33.05 -23.09
CA ARG A 43 -13.74 -32.19 -23.45
C ARG A 43 -13.43 -31.25 -24.60
N ARG A 44 -12.30 -30.58 -24.51
CA ARG A 44 -11.86 -29.62 -25.55
C ARG A 44 -11.58 -30.27 -26.87
N GLU A 45 -11.09 -31.51 -26.85
CA GLU A 45 -10.64 -32.23 -28.06
C GLU A 45 -11.78 -32.94 -28.77
N TYR A 46 -12.70 -33.57 -28.06
CA TYR A 46 -13.70 -34.47 -28.62
C TYR A 46 -15.13 -33.95 -28.58
N PHE A 47 -15.46 -33.02 -27.65
CA PHE A 47 -16.86 -32.66 -27.41
C PHE A 47 -17.19 -31.21 -27.78
N GLY A 48 -18.35 -31.01 -28.42
CA GLY A 48 -19.01 -29.75 -28.58
C GLY A 48 -20.30 -29.74 -27.72
N PHE A 49 -20.54 -28.68 -26.93
CA PHE A 49 -21.71 -28.57 -26.07
C PHE A 49 -22.66 -27.50 -26.59
N ILE A 50 -23.94 -27.87 -26.67
CA ILE A 50 -25.07 -27.01 -27.01
C ILE A 50 -26.05 -27.06 -25.84
N PHE A 51 -26.26 -25.96 -25.14
CA PHE A 51 -27.08 -25.88 -23.94
C PHE A 51 -28.45 -25.23 -24.24
N GLN A 52 -29.44 -25.56 -23.45
CA GLN A 52 -30.82 -25.04 -23.54
C GLN A 52 -30.86 -23.49 -23.42
N ARG A 53 -30.05 -22.91 -22.51
CA ARG A 53 -29.99 -21.46 -22.28
C ARG A 53 -28.80 -20.80 -22.96
N TYR A 54 -28.28 -21.35 -24.05
CA TYR A 54 -27.16 -20.87 -24.88
C TYR A 54 -25.82 -20.69 -24.14
N HIS A 55 -25.83 -20.24 -22.90
CA HIS A 55 -24.66 -19.93 -22.06
C HIS A 55 -23.60 -19.09 -22.79
N LEU A 56 -24.06 -18.03 -23.46
CA LEU A 56 -23.19 -17.07 -24.11
C LEU A 56 -22.73 -16.02 -23.09
N LEU A 57 -21.48 -15.62 -23.21
CA LEU A 57 -20.91 -14.54 -22.41
C LEU A 57 -21.48 -13.20 -22.92
N SER A 58 -22.24 -12.51 -22.07
CA SER A 58 -22.96 -11.28 -22.40
C SER A 58 -22.07 -10.13 -22.86
N ASP A 59 -20.84 -10.11 -22.35
CA ASP A 59 -19.86 -9.05 -22.61
C ASP A 59 -19.07 -9.24 -23.91
N LEU A 60 -19.13 -10.43 -24.50
CA LEU A 60 -18.50 -10.75 -25.76
C LEU A 60 -19.48 -10.64 -26.93
N THR A 61 -18.94 -10.34 -28.10
CA THR A 61 -19.68 -10.42 -29.37
C THR A 61 -19.95 -11.88 -29.76
N ALA A 62 -20.79 -12.11 -30.78
CA ALA A 62 -21.00 -13.47 -31.34
C ALA A 62 -19.68 -14.10 -31.74
N LEU A 63 -18.83 -13.35 -32.44
CA LEU A 63 -17.47 -13.80 -32.81
C LEU A 63 -16.62 -14.16 -31.59
N GLY A 64 -16.58 -13.27 -30.59
CA GLY A 64 -15.84 -13.52 -29.36
C GLY A 64 -16.32 -14.75 -28.60
N ASN A 65 -17.63 -15.00 -28.54
CA ASN A 65 -18.19 -16.22 -27.94
C ASN A 65 -17.76 -17.50 -28.66
N VAL A 66 -17.71 -17.47 -29.99
CA VAL A 66 -17.26 -18.63 -30.80
C VAL A 66 -15.78 -18.86 -30.63
N GLU A 67 -14.95 -17.83 -30.44
CA GLU A 67 -13.50 -17.94 -30.25
C GLU A 67 -13.08 -18.56 -28.90
N VAL A 68 -13.91 -18.48 -27.86
CA VAL A 68 -13.55 -18.92 -26.49
C VAL A 68 -12.91 -20.31 -26.42
N PRO A 69 -13.47 -21.38 -27.02
CA PRO A 69 -12.85 -22.71 -26.95
C PRO A 69 -11.45 -22.77 -27.55
N ALA A 70 -11.20 -22.02 -28.63
CA ALA A 70 -9.92 -22.00 -29.33
C ALA A 70 -8.84 -21.24 -28.54
N ILE A 71 -9.21 -20.30 -27.69
CA ILE A 71 -8.28 -19.63 -26.76
C ILE A 71 -7.68 -20.68 -25.81
N TYR A 72 -8.51 -21.52 -25.24
CA TYR A 72 -8.05 -22.60 -24.35
C TYR A 72 -7.34 -23.73 -25.10
N ALA A 73 -7.58 -23.88 -26.41
CA ALA A 73 -6.88 -24.82 -27.26
C ALA A 73 -5.51 -24.32 -27.73
N GLY A 74 -5.18 -23.02 -27.51
CA GLY A 74 -3.89 -22.44 -27.86
C GLY A 74 -3.76 -22.02 -29.35
N TYR A 75 -4.87 -21.78 -30.04
CA TYR A 75 -4.83 -21.23 -31.40
C TYR A 75 -4.40 -19.75 -31.39
N SER A 76 -3.65 -19.36 -32.40
CA SER A 76 -3.29 -17.96 -32.60
C SER A 76 -4.54 -17.09 -32.88
N SER A 77 -4.47 -15.79 -32.58
CA SER A 77 -5.59 -14.86 -32.78
C SER A 77 -6.09 -14.88 -34.23
N SER A 78 -5.21 -14.90 -35.20
CA SER A 78 -5.56 -14.95 -36.63
C SER A 78 -6.31 -16.22 -37.00
N GLN A 79 -5.83 -17.39 -36.53
CA GLN A 79 -6.45 -18.68 -36.81
C GLN A 79 -7.84 -18.80 -36.22
N ARG A 80 -8.02 -18.42 -34.92
CA ARG A 80 -9.32 -18.50 -34.26
C ARG A 80 -10.32 -17.53 -34.89
N HIS A 81 -9.86 -16.32 -35.24
CA HIS A 81 -10.70 -15.30 -35.84
C HIS A 81 -11.24 -15.70 -37.20
N ALA A 82 -10.36 -16.25 -38.05
CA ALA A 82 -10.74 -16.76 -39.38
C ALA A 82 -11.76 -17.91 -39.25
N ARG A 83 -11.45 -18.91 -38.39
CA ARG A 83 -12.33 -20.07 -38.17
C ARG A 83 -13.67 -19.68 -37.55
N ALA A 84 -13.70 -18.75 -36.57
CA ALA A 84 -14.92 -18.32 -35.98
C ALA A 84 -15.84 -17.59 -36.97
N ARG A 85 -15.28 -16.81 -37.90
CA ARG A 85 -16.05 -16.18 -38.98
C ARG A 85 -16.64 -17.22 -39.94
N ASP A 86 -15.83 -18.19 -40.35
CA ASP A 86 -16.29 -19.28 -41.22
C ASP A 86 -17.44 -20.07 -40.55
N LEU A 87 -17.33 -20.38 -39.27
CA LEU A 87 -18.39 -21.06 -38.54
C LEU A 87 -19.66 -20.23 -38.39
N LEU A 88 -19.53 -18.91 -38.13
CA LEU A 88 -20.68 -18.00 -38.07
C LEU A 88 -21.33 -17.86 -39.43
N ASP A 89 -20.59 -17.85 -40.51
CA ASP A 89 -21.12 -17.85 -41.88
C ASP A 89 -21.89 -19.13 -42.18
N LYS A 90 -21.36 -20.29 -41.86
CA LYS A 90 -22.01 -21.61 -42.00
C LYS A 90 -23.37 -21.69 -41.29
N VAL A 91 -23.50 -21.03 -40.13
CA VAL A 91 -24.78 -20.99 -39.41
C VAL A 91 -25.65 -19.79 -39.81
N GLY A 92 -25.30 -19.04 -40.87
CA GLY A 92 -26.07 -17.93 -41.42
C GLY A 92 -26.04 -16.67 -40.55
N LEU A 93 -24.91 -16.37 -39.90
CA LEU A 93 -24.72 -15.22 -39.03
C LEU A 93 -23.49 -14.35 -39.42
N ALA A 94 -23.11 -14.37 -40.71
CA ALA A 94 -21.98 -13.59 -41.22
C ALA A 94 -22.10 -12.09 -40.95
N ASP A 95 -23.31 -11.54 -41.04
CA ASP A 95 -23.67 -10.13 -40.80
C ASP A 95 -23.81 -9.78 -39.29
N ARG A 96 -23.78 -10.76 -38.39
CA ARG A 96 -24.05 -10.60 -36.96
C ARG A 96 -22.83 -10.83 -36.07
N THR A 97 -21.61 -10.97 -36.65
CA THR A 97 -20.37 -11.30 -35.94
C THR A 97 -20.05 -10.33 -34.78
N HIS A 98 -20.41 -9.06 -34.90
CA HIS A 98 -20.14 -8.00 -33.92
C HIS A 98 -21.28 -7.77 -32.90
N HIS A 99 -22.42 -8.46 -33.06
CA HIS A 99 -23.54 -8.33 -32.15
C HIS A 99 -23.27 -9.05 -30.83
N ARG A 100 -23.75 -8.47 -29.74
CA ARG A 100 -23.71 -9.12 -28.42
C ARG A 100 -24.96 -9.97 -28.21
N PRO A 101 -24.94 -10.96 -27.28
CA PRO A 101 -26.09 -11.84 -27.05
C PRO A 101 -27.43 -11.11 -26.87
N GLY A 102 -27.46 -10.01 -26.12
CA GLY A 102 -28.68 -9.20 -25.93
C GLY A 102 -29.20 -8.51 -27.18
N GLN A 103 -28.46 -8.52 -28.28
CA GLN A 103 -28.86 -7.95 -29.60
C GLN A 103 -29.28 -9.01 -30.61
N LEU A 104 -29.27 -10.28 -30.18
CA LEU A 104 -29.58 -11.45 -31.00
C LEU A 104 -30.90 -12.08 -30.56
N SER A 105 -31.69 -12.59 -31.52
CA SER A 105 -32.87 -13.39 -31.18
C SER A 105 -32.47 -14.74 -30.56
N GLY A 106 -33.38 -15.44 -29.87
CA GLY A 106 -33.13 -16.74 -29.29
C GLY A 106 -32.56 -17.76 -30.29
N GLY A 107 -33.13 -17.86 -31.49
CA GLY A 107 -32.62 -18.72 -32.54
C GLY A 107 -31.24 -18.30 -33.08
N GLN A 108 -30.92 -17.00 -33.10
CA GLN A 108 -29.58 -16.50 -33.44
C GLN A 108 -28.59 -16.84 -32.34
N GLN A 109 -28.95 -16.68 -31.07
CA GLN A 109 -28.10 -17.08 -29.93
C GLN A 109 -27.80 -18.59 -29.94
N GLN A 110 -28.80 -19.41 -30.28
CA GLN A 110 -28.61 -20.87 -30.40
C GLN A 110 -27.62 -21.19 -31.53
N ARG A 111 -27.74 -20.54 -32.67
CA ARG A 111 -26.80 -20.71 -33.79
C ARG A 111 -25.37 -20.28 -33.42
N VAL A 112 -25.19 -19.21 -32.64
CA VAL A 112 -23.88 -18.86 -32.07
C VAL A 112 -23.35 -19.96 -31.12
N SER A 113 -24.22 -20.56 -30.29
CA SER A 113 -23.86 -21.67 -29.41
C SER A 113 -23.41 -22.92 -30.20
N ILE A 114 -24.08 -23.21 -31.32
CA ILE A 114 -23.70 -24.30 -32.23
C ILE A 114 -22.33 -23.99 -32.87
N ALA A 115 -22.13 -22.80 -33.42
CA ALA A 115 -20.82 -22.40 -33.98
C ALA A 115 -19.69 -22.51 -32.95
N ARG A 116 -19.96 -22.11 -31.68
CA ARG A 116 -19.02 -22.28 -30.57
C ARG A 116 -18.68 -23.75 -30.29
N ALA A 117 -19.68 -24.63 -30.32
CA ALA A 117 -19.50 -26.07 -30.13
C ALA A 117 -18.58 -26.69 -31.20
N LEU A 118 -18.58 -26.18 -32.42
CA LEU A 118 -17.80 -26.62 -33.56
C LEU A 118 -16.38 -26.04 -33.61
N MET A 119 -16.06 -25.09 -32.78
CA MET A 119 -14.82 -24.30 -32.88
C MET A 119 -13.55 -25.16 -32.83
N ASN A 120 -13.52 -26.16 -31.97
CA ASN A 120 -12.39 -27.07 -31.82
C ASN A 120 -12.54 -28.38 -32.63
N GLY A 121 -13.61 -28.53 -33.40
CA GLY A 121 -13.88 -29.69 -34.26
C GLY A 121 -14.96 -30.60 -33.71
N GLY A 122 -15.00 -30.91 -32.42
CA GLY A 122 -16.05 -31.70 -31.75
C GLY A 122 -16.54 -32.92 -32.49
N ASP A 123 -15.87 -34.11 -32.38
CA ASP A 123 -16.34 -35.34 -33.01
C ASP A 123 -17.72 -35.75 -32.48
N VAL A 124 -18.01 -35.38 -31.23
CA VAL A 124 -19.29 -35.64 -30.57
C VAL A 124 -19.93 -34.33 -30.14
N ILE A 125 -21.11 -34.06 -30.61
CA ILE A 125 -21.93 -32.90 -30.21
C ILE A 125 -22.98 -33.37 -29.22
N LEU A 126 -22.92 -32.74 -28.01
CA LEU A 126 -23.89 -32.98 -26.95
C LEU A 126 -24.86 -31.82 -26.88
N ALA A 127 -26.13 -32.04 -27.18
CA ALA A 127 -27.16 -31.03 -27.22
C ALA A 127 -28.25 -31.29 -26.16
N ASP A 128 -28.31 -30.42 -25.15
CA ASP A 128 -29.32 -30.48 -24.07
C ASP A 128 -30.49 -29.55 -24.40
N GLU A 129 -31.62 -30.15 -24.71
CA GLU A 129 -32.87 -29.48 -25.09
C GLU A 129 -32.66 -28.30 -26.09
N PRO A 130 -32.02 -28.55 -27.24
CA PRO A 130 -31.54 -27.45 -28.11
C PRO A 130 -32.67 -26.62 -28.73
N THR A 131 -33.90 -27.06 -28.64
CA THR A 131 -35.10 -26.36 -29.17
C THR A 131 -36.02 -25.84 -28.07
N GLY A 132 -35.79 -26.20 -26.79
CA GLY A 132 -36.72 -25.96 -25.69
C GLY A 132 -36.98 -24.48 -25.36
N ALA A 133 -36.11 -23.57 -25.80
CA ALA A 133 -36.26 -22.14 -25.60
C ALA A 133 -36.55 -21.35 -26.89
N LEU A 134 -36.92 -22.06 -28.00
CA LEU A 134 -37.11 -21.49 -29.32
C LEU A 134 -38.55 -21.51 -29.76
N ASP A 135 -38.92 -20.59 -30.62
CA ASP A 135 -40.15 -20.70 -31.42
C ASP A 135 -40.05 -21.87 -32.41
N SER A 136 -41.22 -22.36 -32.88
CA SER A 136 -41.31 -23.53 -33.75
C SER A 136 -40.43 -23.41 -35.02
N LYS A 137 -40.38 -22.25 -35.66
CA LYS A 137 -39.59 -22.04 -36.85
C LYS A 137 -38.07 -22.07 -36.57
N SER A 138 -37.65 -21.42 -35.51
CA SER A 138 -36.24 -21.45 -35.06
C SER A 138 -35.84 -22.85 -34.58
N GLY A 139 -36.76 -23.59 -33.94
CA GLY A 139 -36.58 -24.97 -33.55
C GLY A 139 -36.28 -25.91 -34.73
N GLU A 140 -37.18 -25.84 -35.79
CA GLU A 140 -36.99 -26.61 -37.02
C GLU A 140 -35.66 -26.29 -37.73
N GLN A 141 -35.27 -25.01 -37.80
CA GLN A 141 -33.97 -24.62 -38.37
C GLN A 141 -32.79 -25.18 -37.56
N THR A 142 -32.90 -25.21 -36.22
CA THR A 142 -31.85 -25.78 -35.35
C THR A 142 -31.73 -27.29 -35.56
N LEU A 143 -32.86 -28.02 -35.67
CA LEU A 143 -32.84 -29.45 -35.93
C LEU A 143 -32.29 -29.76 -37.34
N ALA A 144 -32.61 -28.95 -38.34
CA ALA A 144 -32.04 -29.08 -39.66
C ALA A 144 -30.51 -28.94 -39.64
N LEU A 145 -30.00 -27.93 -38.94
CA LEU A 145 -28.56 -27.70 -38.77
C LEU A 145 -27.88 -28.89 -38.04
N LEU A 146 -28.50 -29.44 -36.99
CA LEU A 146 -27.95 -30.64 -36.31
C LEU A 146 -27.92 -31.88 -37.19
N ARG A 147 -28.90 -32.05 -38.09
CA ARG A 147 -28.91 -33.11 -39.10
C ARG A 147 -27.80 -32.94 -40.16
N ASP A 148 -27.59 -31.68 -40.61
CA ASP A 148 -26.49 -31.38 -41.53
C ASP A 148 -25.14 -31.71 -40.91
N LEU A 149 -24.93 -31.37 -39.61
CA LEU A 149 -23.73 -31.73 -38.87
C LEU A 149 -23.53 -33.25 -38.73
N HIS A 150 -24.63 -33.99 -38.54
CA HIS A 150 -24.56 -35.46 -38.54
C HIS A 150 -24.18 -36.01 -39.91
N ALA A 151 -24.76 -35.46 -40.96
CA ALA A 151 -24.37 -35.79 -42.33
C ALA A 151 -22.91 -35.46 -42.68
N ASP A 152 -22.33 -34.43 -42.07
CA ASP A 152 -20.93 -34.06 -42.15
C ASP A 152 -19.99 -35.00 -41.35
N GLY A 153 -20.56 -36.02 -40.64
CA GLY A 153 -19.79 -37.07 -39.95
C GLY A 153 -19.67 -36.84 -38.42
N HIS A 154 -20.32 -35.84 -37.83
CA HIS A 154 -20.35 -35.67 -36.38
C HIS A 154 -21.32 -36.64 -35.71
N THR A 155 -20.95 -37.19 -34.56
CA THR A 155 -21.89 -37.92 -33.70
C THR A 155 -22.72 -36.90 -32.90
N VAL A 156 -24.03 -36.86 -33.11
CA VAL A 156 -24.92 -35.95 -32.38
C VAL A 156 -25.72 -36.72 -31.35
N ILE A 157 -25.54 -36.37 -30.06
CA ILE A 157 -26.30 -36.92 -28.94
C ILE A 157 -27.24 -35.80 -28.44
N LEU A 158 -28.54 -36.01 -28.60
CA LEU A 158 -29.57 -35.05 -28.30
C LEU A 158 -30.36 -35.50 -27.08
N VAL A 159 -30.45 -34.66 -26.07
CA VAL A 159 -31.29 -34.88 -24.88
C VAL A 159 -32.55 -34.05 -25.06
N THR A 160 -33.71 -34.69 -25.01
CA THR A 160 -35.00 -34.01 -25.13
C THR A 160 -36.08 -34.75 -24.36
N HIS A 161 -37.15 -34.06 -24.00
CA HIS A 161 -38.38 -34.64 -23.50
C HIS A 161 -39.50 -34.55 -24.55
N ASP A 162 -39.26 -33.95 -25.73
CA ASP A 162 -40.22 -33.81 -26.80
C ASP A 162 -40.15 -35.01 -27.79
N PRO A 163 -41.19 -35.83 -27.91
CA PRO A 163 -41.21 -36.98 -28.83
C PRO A 163 -41.04 -36.55 -30.31
N ASN A 164 -41.46 -35.36 -30.70
CA ASN A 164 -41.31 -34.90 -32.06
C ASN A 164 -39.84 -34.63 -32.38
N VAL A 165 -39.08 -34.07 -31.41
CA VAL A 165 -37.64 -33.89 -31.54
C VAL A 165 -36.92 -35.20 -31.56
N ALA A 166 -37.27 -36.15 -30.67
CA ALA A 166 -36.69 -37.50 -30.65
C ALA A 166 -36.91 -38.30 -31.93
N ALA A 167 -38.02 -38.08 -32.64
CA ALA A 167 -38.33 -38.74 -33.91
C ALA A 167 -37.36 -38.38 -35.05
N HIS A 168 -36.49 -37.38 -34.87
CA HIS A 168 -35.47 -36.99 -35.86
C HIS A 168 -34.14 -37.78 -35.68
N ALA A 169 -34.02 -38.55 -34.62
CA ALA A 169 -32.80 -39.35 -34.33
C ALA A 169 -32.88 -40.74 -34.92
N GLU A 170 -31.75 -41.32 -35.36
CA GLU A 170 -31.67 -42.71 -35.87
C GLU A 170 -31.82 -43.75 -34.75
N ARG A 171 -31.51 -43.39 -33.51
CA ARG A 171 -31.66 -44.23 -32.33
C ARG A 171 -32.24 -43.44 -31.18
N VAL A 172 -33.24 -43.97 -30.54
CA VAL A 172 -33.91 -43.38 -29.40
C VAL A 172 -33.71 -44.28 -28.17
N ILE A 173 -33.11 -43.70 -27.12
CA ILE A 173 -32.92 -44.35 -25.82
C ILE A 173 -33.82 -43.65 -24.82
N GLU A 174 -34.81 -44.36 -24.26
CA GLU A 174 -35.72 -43.83 -23.29
C GLU A 174 -35.23 -44.14 -21.87
N ILE A 175 -35.12 -43.12 -21.04
CA ILE A 175 -34.63 -43.24 -19.66
C ILE A 175 -35.74 -42.79 -18.70
N LEU A 176 -36.04 -43.64 -17.71
CA LEU A 176 -36.95 -43.34 -16.61
C LEU A 176 -36.26 -43.70 -15.28
N ASP A 177 -36.22 -42.77 -14.34
CA ASP A 177 -35.63 -42.92 -13.01
C ASP A 177 -34.22 -43.53 -12.98
N GLY A 178 -33.40 -43.18 -14.01
CA GLY A 178 -32.03 -43.63 -14.16
C GLY A 178 -31.85 -44.97 -14.85
N GLU A 179 -32.94 -45.66 -15.21
CA GLU A 179 -32.93 -46.94 -15.94
C GLU A 179 -33.29 -46.77 -17.40
N ILE A 180 -32.65 -47.52 -18.29
CA ILE A 180 -33.00 -47.55 -19.69
C ILE A 180 -34.18 -48.50 -19.88
N ILE A 181 -35.35 -47.93 -20.21
CA ILE A 181 -36.60 -48.71 -20.40
C ILE A 181 -36.84 -49.07 -21.87
N ARG A 182 -36.25 -48.36 -22.81
CA ARG A 182 -36.40 -48.60 -24.24
C ARG A 182 -35.12 -48.17 -24.99
N ASP A 183 -34.71 -49.00 -25.98
CA ASP A 183 -33.59 -48.72 -26.87
C ASP A 183 -33.97 -49.20 -28.30
N GLU A 184 -34.35 -48.26 -29.14
CA GLU A 184 -34.85 -48.57 -30.49
C GLU A 184 -34.06 -47.83 -31.55
N ARG A 185 -33.68 -48.54 -32.59
CA ARG A 185 -33.20 -47.95 -33.85
C ARG A 185 -34.36 -47.71 -34.77
N GLN A 186 -34.54 -46.46 -35.15
CA GLN A 186 -35.50 -46.13 -36.18
C GLN A 186 -34.86 -46.42 -37.53
N THR A 187 -35.51 -47.24 -38.35
CA THR A 187 -35.02 -47.59 -39.70
C THR A 187 -35.08 -46.37 -40.59
N ALA A 188 -34.05 -45.59 -40.67
CA ALA A 188 -33.90 -44.54 -41.68
C ALA A 188 -33.23 -45.16 -42.93
N ALA A 189 -33.72 -44.70 -44.08
CA ALA A 189 -33.26 -45.13 -45.39
C ALA A 189 -31.71 -45.06 -45.51
N SER A 190 -31.20 -46.17 -46.03
CA SER A 190 -29.80 -46.36 -46.46
C SER A 190 -29.14 -45.12 -47.04
N GLY A 191 -28.17 -44.58 -46.38
CA GLY A 191 -27.34 -43.50 -46.90
C GLY A 191 -25.91 -43.67 -46.41
N ASN A 192 -25.07 -44.11 -47.32
CA ASN A 192 -23.60 -44.09 -47.39
C ASN A 192 -22.79 -44.19 -46.09
N GLU A 193 -22.14 -45.31 -45.96
CA GLU A 193 -20.96 -45.51 -45.14
C GLU A 193 -19.82 -44.56 -45.57
N THR A 194 -19.18 -44.01 -44.54
CA THR A 194 -17.83 -43.43 -44.56
C THR A 194 -17.60 -42.14 -45.34
N ALA A 195 -18.00 -41.03 -44.74
CA ALA A 195 -17.17 -39.83 -44.86
C ALA A 195 -16.23 -39.77 -43.63
N THR A 196 -14.96 -40.07 -43.86
CA THR A 196 -13.91 -39.87 -42.88
C THR A 196 -13.82 -38.36 -42.59
N PRO A 197 -14.00 -37.88 -41.38
CA PRO A 197 -13.88 -36.47 -41.07
C PRO A 197 -12.52 -35.97 -41.55
N ALA A 198 -12.48 -34.84 -42.25
CA ALA A 198 -11.24 -34.21 -42.66
C ALA A 198 -10.31 -34.04 -41.45
N PRO A 199 -9.04 -34.46 -41.50
CA PRO A 199 -8.16 -34.39 -40.35
C PRO A 199 -8.01 -32.94 -39.92
N ILE A 200 -8.44 -32.69 -38.72
CA ILE A 200 -8.23 -31.40 -38.02
C ILE A 200 -6.72 -31.13 -38.06
N ALA A 201 -6.33 -29.98 -38.55
CA ALA A 201 -4.94 -29.55 -38.64
C ALA A 201 -4.25 -29.78 -37.28
N LYS A 202 -3.19 -30.64 -37.33
CA LYS A 202 -2.39 -30.97 -36.14
C LYS A 202 -2.02 -29.74 -35.38
N LYS A 203 -2.19 -29.81 -34.03
CA LYS A 203 -1.69 -28.84 -33.05
C LYS A 203 -0.39 -28.19 -33.52
N PRO A 204 -0.28 -26.86 -33.55
CA PRO A 204 1.03 -26.24 -33.64
C PRO A 204 1.81 -26.60 -32.36
N SER A 205 2.90 -27.37 -32.55
CA SER A 205 3.91 -27.65 -31.52
C SER A 205 4.65 -26.33 -31.22
N GLY A 206 4.00 -25.44 -30.55
CA GLY A 206 4.60 -24.20 -30.05
C GLY A 206 5.14 -24.42 -28.64
N ASN A 207 6.27 -23.79 -28.31
CA ASN A 207 6.88 -23.77 -26.98
C ASN A 207 5.83 -23.52 -25.92
N ARG A 208 5.70 -24.45 -24.96
CA ARG A 208 4.71 -24.44 -23.87
C ARG A 208 4.67 -23.12 -23.08
N LEU A 209 5.84 -22.50 -22.89
CA LEU A 209 6.00 -21.21 -22.21
C LEU A 209 5.33 -20.03 -22.95
N TRP A 210 5.45 -19.96 -24.28
CA TRP A 210 4.82 -18.90 -25.08
C TRP A 210 3.29 -19.05 -25.15
N ALA A 211 2.79 -20.29 -25.09
CA ALA A 211 1.36 -20.54 -25.04
C ALA A 211 0.74 -20.12 -23.69
N GLU A 212 1.47 -20.23 -22.59
CA GLU A 212 1.02 -19.76 -21.27
C GLU A 212 1.02 -18.24 -21.19
N PHE A 213 2.05 -17.56 -21.71
CA PHE A 213 2.06 -16.09 -21.81
C PHE A 213 0.93 -15.56 -22.70
N GLY A 214 0.60 -16.24 -23.78
CA GLY A 214 -0.53 -15.89 -24.65
C GLY A 214 -1.87 -16.01 -23.91
N ARG A 215 -2.06 -17.07 -23.12
CA ARG A 215 -3.27 -17.25 -22.28
C ARG A 215 -3.39 -16.17 -21.21
N PHE A 216 -2.28 -15.82 -20.55
CA PHE A 216 -2.26 -14.75 -19.55
C PHE A 216 -2.63 -13.41 -20.18
N GLY A 217 -2.09 -13.09 -21.36
CA GLY A 217 -2.44 -11.87 -22.08
C GLY A 217 -3.91 -11.79 -22.46
N GLU A 218 -4.51 -12.89 -22.90
CA GLU A 218 -5.95 -12.95 -23.23
C GLU A 218 -6.83 -12.88 -21.96
N ALA A 219 -6.44 -13.56 -20.88
CA ALA A 219 -7.13 -13.47 -19.60
C ALA A 219 -7.10 -12.03 -19.05
N PHE A 220 -5.95 -11.37 -19.16
CA PHE A 220 -5.80 -9.96 -18.79
C PHE A 220 -6.68 -9.04 -19.66
N LYS A 221 -6.71 -9.27 -20.96
CA LYS A 221 -7.58 -8.52 -21.87
C LYS A 221 -9.06 -8.71 -21.55
N MET A 222 -9.49 -9.95 -21.27
CA MET A 222 -10.86 -10.23 -20.84
C MET A 222 -11.19 -9.54 -19.51
N ALA A 223 -10.26 -9.54 -18.55
CA ALA A 223 -10.43 -8.81 -17.29
C ALA A 223 -10.60 -7.30 -17.52
N LEU A 224 -9.80 -6.71 -18.41
CA LEU A 224 -9.94 -5.29 -18.77
C LEU A 224 -11.30 -4.98 -19.42
N VAL A 225 -11.78 -5.87 -20.30
CA VAL A 225 -13.11 -5.72 -20.93
C VAL A 225 -14.22 -5.82 -19.89
N ALA A 226 -14.13 -6.79 -18.96
CA ALA A 226 -15.08 -6.93 -17.87
C ALA A 226 -15.07 -5.72 -16.92
N MET A 227 -13.87 -5.18 -16.61
CA MET A 227 -13.73 -3.94 -15.84
C MET A 227 -14.37 -2.75 -16.58
N ALA A 228 -14.20 -2.66 -17.89
CA ALA A 228 -14.82 -1.60 -18.71
C ALA A 228 -16.34 -1.72 -18.81
N ALA A 229 -16.90 -2.93 -18.71
CA ALA A 229 -18.35 -3.15 -18.67
C ALA A 229 -18.99 -2.66 -17.35
N HIS A 230 -18.26 -2.74 -16.24
CA HIS A 230 -18.73 -2.31 -14.92
C HIS A 230 -17.98 -1.08 -14.38
N ARG A 231 -17.91 -0.02 -15.20
CA ARG A 231 -17.08 1.18 -14.95
C ARG A 231 -17.24 1.80 -13.56
N LEU A 232 -18.48 1.91 -13.07
CA LEU A 232 -18.75 2.53 -11.77
C LEU A 232 -18.20 1.68 -10.61
N ARG A 233 -18.40 0.35 -10.66
CA ARG A 233 -17.87 -0.57 -9.63
C ARG A 233 -16.35 -0.55 -9.63
N THR A 234 -15.75 -0.69 -10.81
CA THR A 234 -14.29 -0.66 -10.99
C THR A 234 -13.70 0.65 -10.50
N PHE A 235 -14.32 1.79 -10.83
CA PHE A 235 -13.88 3.10 -10.35
C PHE A 235 -13.95 3.21 -8.82
N LEU A 236 -15.06 2.78 -8.20
CA LEU A 236 -15.24 2.85 -6.75
C LEU A 236 -14.24 1.95 -6.00
N THR A 237 -13.99 0.73 -6.49
CA THR A 237 -13.01 -0.17 -5.87
C THR A 237 -11.58 0.36 -6.03
N MET A 238 -11.20 0.83 -7.21
CA MET A 238 -9.90 1.48 -7.44
C MET A 238 -9.73 2.72 -6.56
N LEU A 239 -10.76 3.57 -6.48
CA LEU A 239 -10.73 4.78 -5.65
C LEU A 239 -10.51 4.43 -4.17
N GLY A 240 -11.19 3.40 -3.66
CA GLY A 240 -11.00 2.92 -2.28
C GLY A 240 -9.57 2.48 -2.01
N ILE A 241 -8.97 1.72 -2.93
CA ILE A 241 -7.58 1.26 -2.81
C ILE A 241 -6.61 2.44 -2.91
N ILE A 242 -6.81 3.36 -3.87
CA ILE A 242 -5.96 4.54 -4.04
C ILE A 242 -5.99 5.42 -2.79
N ILE A 243 -7.19 5.72 -2.26
CA ILE A 243 -7.33 6.52 -1.04
C ILE A 243 -6.68 5.81 0.15
N GLY A 244 -6.87 4.49 0.27
CA GLY A 244 -6.24 3.69 1.32
C GLY A 244 -4.71 3.78 1.28
N ILE A 245 -4.10 3.52 0.13
CA ILE A 245 -2.64 3.59 -0.04
C ILE A 245 -2.14 5.02 0.14
N ALA A 246 -2.78 6.01 -0.47
CA ALA A 246 -2.39 7.42 -0.36
C ALA A 246 -2.42 7.91 1.09
N SER A 247 -3.46 7.55 1.86
CA SER A 247 -3.58 7.90 3.28
C SER A 247 -2.43 7.31 4.09
N VAL A 248 -2.09 6.03 3.87
CA VAL A 248 -0.99 5.36 4.57
C VAL A 248 0.35 6.01 4.26
N VAL A 249 0.65 6.17 2.97
CA VAL A 249 1.92 6.78 2.54
C VAL A 249 2.04 8.19 3.11
N SER A 250 0.96 8.98 3.06
CA SER A 250 0.96 10.36 3.59
C SER A 250 1.21 10.40 5.10
N VAL A 251 0.55 9.53 5.87
CA VAL A 251 0.72 9.51 7.33
C VAL A 251 2.09 8.99 7.74
N VAL A 252 2.60 7.94 7.07
CA VAL A 252 3.96 7.43 7.32
C VAL A 252 5.01 8.46 6.95
N ALA A 253 4.88 9.12 5.81
CA ALA A 253 5.80 10.17 5.38
C ALA A 253 5.79 11.37 6.34
N LEU A 254 4.59 11.83 6.74
CA LEU A 254 4.44 12.93 7.71
C LEU A 254 5.00 12.52 9.08
N GLY A 255 4.72 11.31 9.55
CA GLY A 255 5.23 10.79 10.82
C GLY A 255 6.75 10.67 10.83
N THR A 256 7.35 10.16 9.75
CA THR A 256 8.81 10.04 9.61
C THR A 256 9.47 11.41 9.53
N GLY A 257 8.95 12.32 8.69
CA GLY A 257 9.48 13.68 8.55
C GLY A 257 9.34 14.48 9.85
N SER A 258 8.22 14.35 10.55
CA SER A 258 8.02 14.98 11.86
C SER A 258 8.99 14.44 12.90
N ARG A 259 9.20 13.12 12.93
CA ARG A 259 10.18 12.47 13.82
C ARG A 259 11.60 12.96 13.56
N GLU A 260 12.05 12.98 12.29
CA GLU A 260 13.38 13.46 11.92
C GLU A 260 13.57 14.92 12.33
N LYS A 261 12.58 15.76 12.08
CA LYS A 261 12.64 17.16 12.48
C LYS A 261 12.74 17.32 14.00
N VAL A 262 11.90 16.63 14.77
CA VAL A 262 11.92 16.69 16.23
C VAL A 262 13.23 16.13 16.79
N LEU A 263 13.77 15.04 16.23
CA LEU A 263 15.07 14.49 16.65
C LEU A 263 16.23 15.46 16.33
N ALA A 264 16.20 16.12 15.16
CA ALA A 264 17.17 17.16 14.83
C ALA A 264 17.05 18.33 15.79
N ASP A 265 15.84 18.78 16.08
CA ASP A 265 15.54 19.83 17.02
C ASP A 265 16.04 19.49 18.43
N ILE A 266 15.82 18.26 18.93
CA ILE A 266 16.32 17.79 20.22
C ILE A 266 17.87 17.71 20.23
N SER A 267 18.46 17.22 19.16
CA SER A 267 19.91 17.16 19.02
C SER A 267 20.54 18.56 19.12
N SER A 268 19.84 19.58 18.67
CA SER A 268 20.29 20.97 18.76
C SER A 268 20.27 21.54 20.20
N ILE A 269 19.50 20.93 21.11
CA ILE A 269 19.48 21.33 22.53
C ILE A 269 20.68 20.69 23.30
N GLY A 270 21.38 19.74 22.69
CA GLY A 270 22.44 18.94 23.29
C GLY A 270 21.97 17.51 23.58
N THR A 271 22.80 16.55 23.21
CA THR A 271 22.55 15.14 23.52
C THR A 271 23.02 14.78 24.93
N ASN A 272 22.34 13.84 25.58
CA ASN A 272 22.67 13.38 26.95
C ASN A 272 22.66 14.49 27.99
N THR A 273 21.78 15.51 27.85
CA THR A 273 21.73 16.63 28.77
C THR A 273 20.54 16.53 29.73
N ILE A 274 20.77 16.99 30.94
CA ILE A 274 19.76 17.15 32.01
C ILE A 274 19.75 18.60 32.43
N ASP A 275 18.62 19.29 32.19
CA ASP A 275 18.39 20.64 32.66
C ASP A 275 17.77 20.60 34.07
N ILE A 276 18.41 21.25 35.00
CA ILE A 276 17.97 21.40 36.37
C ILE A 276 17.41 22.83 36.50
N ARG A 277 16.16 22.97 36.86
CA ARG A 277 15.47 24.28 36.99
C ARG A 277 14.84 24.42 38.32
N ARG A 278 14.71 25.68 38.74
CA ARG A 278 14.01 26.04 39.98
C ARG A 278 12.52 25.74 39.87
N GLY A 279 11.89 25.29 40.98
CA GLY A 279 10.47 24.95 41.06
C GLY A 279 10.24 23.46 41.26
N GLN A 280 8.98 23.07 41.48
CA GLN A 280 8.59 21.68 41.67
C GLN A 280 8.27 21.01 40.33
N ASP A 281 7.74 21.78 39.36
CA ASP A 281 7.41 21.32 38.02
C ASP A 281 7.46 22.47 36.98
N PHE A 282 7.12 22.15 35.74
CA PHE A 282 7.07 23.13 34.67
C PHE A 282 5.85 24.04 34.82
N GLY A 283 6.09 25.33 35.06
CA GLY A 283 5.04 26.34 35.25
C GLY A 283 4.70 26.62 36.71
N ASP A 284 5.51 26.14 37.65
CA ASP A 284 5.42 26.49 39.07
C ASP A 284 5.45 28.01 39.23
N ARG A 285 4.41 28.56 39.85
CA ARG A 285 4.28 30.02 40.08
C ARG A 285 5.24 30.54 41.12
N ASP A 286 5.69 29.69 42.03
CA ASP A 286 6.61 30.03 43.11
C ASP A 286 8.08 29.86 42.74
N ALA A 287 8.37 29.36 41.51
CA ALA A 287 9.74 29.14 41.01
C ALA A 287 10.61 30.40 41.11
N ASP A 288 10.04 31.60 40.91
CA ASP A 288 10.77 32.86 41.01
C ASP A 288 11.15 33.23 42.43
N SER A 289 10.53 32.67 43.46
CA SER A 289 10.87 32.86 44.84
C SER A 289 12.06 32.02 45.33
N ILE A 290 12.38 30.94 44.60
CA ILE A 290 13.44 29.99 44.93
C ILE A 290 14.80 30.56 44.54
N ARG A 291 15.73 30.58 45.51
CA ARG A 291 17.08 31.18 45.36
C ARG A 291 18.22 30.22 45.76
N THR A 292 17.89 28.94 45.92
CA THR A 292 18.80 27.90 46.41
C THR A 292 19.74 27.39 45.35
N LEU A 293 19.38 27.45 44.05
CA LEU A 293 20.22 26.99 42.96
C LEU A 293 21.34 28.01 42.72
N THR A 294 22.58 27.61 43.02
CA THR A 294 23.74 28.53 43.05
C THR A 294 24.85 28.04 42.11
N ALA A 295 25.89 28.88 41.90
CA ALA A 295 27.06 28.51 41.12
C ALA A 295 27.89 27.41 41.82
N ASP A 296 27.83 27.32 43.15
CA ASP A 296 28.51 26.29 43.93
C ASP A 296 27.88 24.90 43.69
N ASP A 297 26.61 24.82 43.38
CA ASP A 297 25.95 23.57 42.98
C ASP A 297 26.41 23.11 41.61
N ALA A 298 26.59 24.03 40.67
CA ALA A 298 27.13 23.70 39.37
C ALA A 298 28.57 23.19 39.44
N THR A 299 29.40 23.83 40.31
CA THR A 299 30.80 23.36 40.52
C THR A 299 30.85 22.00 41.17
N ALA A 300 30.01 21.79 42.21
CA ALA A 300 29.97 20.51 42.89
C ALA A 300 29.44 19.34 42.03
N LEU A 301 28.55 19.63 41.04
CA LEU A 301 28.10 18.66 40.09
C LEU A 301 29.16 18.32 39.02
N ASP A 302 30.05 19.27 38.68
CA ASP A 302 31.14 19.06 37.71
C ASP A 302 32.18 18.07 38.22
N ASP A 303 32.32 17.94 39.55
CA ASP A 303 33.22 16.96 40.20
C ASP A 303 32.67 15.52 40.23
N GLU A 304 31.43 15.30 39.85
CA GLU A 304 30.79 13.99 39.92
C GLU A 304 31.15 13.10 38.72
N TYR A 305 31.49 11.82 38.97
CA TYR A 305 32.01 10.87 37.96
C TYR A 305 31.04 10.57 36.79
N TYR A 306 29.74 10.80 36.93
CA TYR A 306 28.72 10.60 35.91
C TYR A 306 28.48 11.84 35.04
N VAL A 307 29.19 12.91 35.32
CA VAL A 307 29.12 14.19 34.64
C VAL A 307 30.28 14.36 33.67
N ASP A 308 30.00 14.75 32.43
CA ASP A 308 31.03 15.12 31.44
C ASP A 308 31.36 16.60 31.51
N SER A 309 30.35 17.42 31.65
CA SER A 309 30.52 18.88 31.76
C SER A 309 29.24 19.55 32.30
N VAL A 310 29.42 20.67 32.95
CA VAL A 310 28.31 21.46 33.54
C VAL A 310 28.35 22.90 33.04
N THR A 311 27.18 23.50 32.86
CA THR A 311 27.06 24.93 32.62
C THR A 311 25.97 25.56 33.47
N PRO A 312 26.31 26.52 34.36
CA PRO A 312 25.33 27.36 35.02
C PRO A 312 24.71 28.34 34.02
N SER A 313 23.44 28.65 34.19
CA SER A 313 22.75 29.61 33.31
C SER A 313 21.91 30.61 34.11
N VAL A 314 21.97 31.87 33.66
CA VAL A 314 21.18 32.98 34.15
C VAL A 314 20.58 33.71 32.94
N SER A 315 19.26 33.85 32.89
CA SER A 315 18.60 34.48 31.74
C SER A 315 18.01 35.85 32.14
N ALA A 316 18.15 36.82 31.25
CA ALA A 316 17.56 38.13 31.32
C ALA A 316 17.06 38.55 29.93
N SER A 317 15.93 39.28 29.92
CA SER A 317 15.48 39.95 28.69
C SER A 317 15.90 41.41 28.76
N VAL A 318 16.71 41.86 27.81
CA VAL A 318 17.33 43.21 27.88
C VAL A 318 17.22 43.87 26.49
N THR A 319 17.07 45.18 26.50
CA THR A 319 17.18 45.97 25.26
C THR A 319 18.64 46.03 24.83
N LEU A 320 18.91 45.59 23.62
CA LEU A 320 20.19 45.61 22.99
C LEU A 320 20.25 46.78 22.03
N ARG A 321 21.30 47.60 22.13
CA ARG A 321 21.47 48.79 21.31
C ARG A 321 22.87 48.84 20.65
N TYR A 322 22.84 49.10 19.37
CA TYR A 322 24.05 49.41 18.60
C TYR A 322 23.77 50.56 17.68
N ARG A 323 24.50 51.69 17.88
CA ARG A 323 24.27 52.97 17.17
C ARG A 323 22.76 53.37 17.28
N ASN A 324 22.07 53.39 16.12
CA ASN A 324 20.64 53.76 16.02
C ASN A 324 19.68 52.56 16.01
N ILE A 325 20.21 51.33 16.14
CA ILE A 325 19.41 50.09 16.17
C ILE A 325 19.18 49.75 17.62
N GLU A 326 17.90 49.54 17.95
CA GLU A 326 17.45 49.14 19.28
C GLU A 326 16.47 47.96 19.15
N VAL A 327 16.79 46.86 19.80
CA VAL A 327 16.00 45.61 19.72
C VAL A 327 16.02 44.89 21.06
N THR A 328 14.95 44.13 21.37
CA THR A 328 14.92 43.30 22.57
C THR A 328 15.63 41.98 22.27
N SER A 329 16.52 41.55 23.14
CA SER A 329 17.28 40.32 23.03
C SER A 329 17.18 39.49 24.30
N ALA A 330 17.23 38.17 24.13
CA ALA A 330 17.47 37.25 25.22
C ALA A 330 18.97 37.22 25.54
N VAL A 331 19.32 37.67 26.74
CA VAL A 331 20.71 37.61 27.23
C VAL A 331 20.82 36.44 28.17
N THR A 332 21.70 35.50 27.89
CA THR A 332 21.96 34.35 28.75
C THR A 332 23.39 34.40 29.27
N GLY A 333 23.55 34.51 30.57
CA GLY A 333 24.82 34.29 31.23
C GLY A 333 25.09 32.82 31.36
N VAL A 334 26.24 32.33 30.86
CA VAL A 334 26.55 30.91 30.76
C VAL A 334 27.98 30.60 31.26
N GLY A 335 28.25 29.32 31.48
CA GLY A 335 29.60 28.82 31.81
C GLY A 335 30.49 28.61 30.58
N VAL A 336 31.73 28.30 30.81
CA VAL A 336 32.75 28.08 29.76
C VAL A 336 32.44 26.88 28.86
N ASN A 337 31.76 25.86 29.38
CA ASN A 337 31.45 24.63 28.67
C ASN A 337 30.08 24.68 27.93
N TYR A 338 29.44 25.84 27.84
CA TYR A 338 28.09 25.96 27.27
C TYR A 338 28.04 25.53 25.81
N ASP A 339 29.04 25.88 25.01
CA ASP A 339 29.19 25.47 23.62
C ASP A 339 29.22 23.93 23.49
N ARG A 340 29.99 23.27 24.35
CA ARG A 340 30.10 21.78 24.40
C ARG A 340 28.80 21.14 24.88
N VAL A 341 28.19 21.69 25.94
CA VAL A 341 26.97 21.14 26.56
C VAL A 341 25.77 21.26 25.61
N ARG A 342 25.66 22.40 24.89
CA ARG A 342 24.54 22.74 24.02
C ARG A 342 24.82 22.50 22.53
N GLY A 343 26.05 22.12 22.16
CA GLY A 343 26.41 21.83 20.78
C GLY A 343 26.50 23.08 19.88
N TYR A 344 26.82 24.25 20.45
CA TYR A 344 27.02 25.45 19.64
C TYR A 344 28.40 25.45 18.96
N GLU A 345 28.43 25.76 17.70
CA GLU A 345 29.65 25.93 16.93
C GLU A 345 29.88 27.40 16.62
N MET A 346 31.16 27.79 16.68
CA MET A 346 31.55 29.18 16.32
C MET A 346 31.60 29.33 14.80
N ASP A 347 31.05 30.44 14.30
CA ASP A 347 31.23 30.91 12.92
C ASP A 347 32.46 31.81 12.81
N GLN A 348 32.60 32.74 13.77
CA GLN A 348 33.70 33.71 13.83
C GLN A 348 34.10 33.93 15.29
N GLY A 349 35.40 34.23 15.52
CA GLY A 349 35.89 34.57 16.84
C GLY A 349 36.15 33.37 17.73
N ILE A 350 36.07 33.55 19.06
CA ILE A 350 36.38 32.54 20.08
C ILE A 350 35.33 32.58 21.18
N TRP A 351 35.18 31.41 21.85
CA TRP A 351 34.37 31.31 23.08
C TRP A 351 35.14 31.92 24.26
N PHE A 352 34.47 32.45 25.28
CA PHE A 352 35.13 32.95 26.48
C PHE A 352 35.67 31.78 27.36
N ASN A 353 36.70 32.07 28.13
CA ASN A 353 37.41 31.08 28.95
C ASN A 353 37.15 31.29 30.46
N GLN A 354 37.73 30.44 31.30
CA GLN A 354 37.58 30.49 32.74
C GLN A 354 37.99 31.82 33.35
N ARG A 355 39.03 32.51 32.77
CA ARG A 355 39.43 33.86 33.23
C ARG A 355 38.35 34.86 33.00
N SER A 356 37.66 34.83 31.84
CA SER A 356 36.54 35.72 31.55
C SER A 356 35.39 35.56 32.55
N VAL A 357 35.13 34.36 33.01
CA VAL A 357 34.13 34.06 34.05
C VAL A 357 34.58 34.62 35.41
N GLN A 358 35.83 34.38 35.78
CA GLN A 358 36.39 34.84 37.10
C GLN A 358 36.51 36.37 37.15
N ASN A 359 36.98 37.01 36.09
CA ASN A 359 37.15 38.44 36.00
C ASN A 359 35.84 39.21 35.76
N ARG A 360 34.73 38.52 35.45
CA ARG A 360 33.45 39.10 35.05
C ARG A 360 33.61 40.00 33.84
N ASP A 361 34.35 39.47 32.80
CA ASP A 361 34.62 40.21 31.59
C ASP A 361 33.32 40.54 30.83
N GLN A 362 33.30 41.68 30.18
CA GLN A 362 32.16 42.16 29.37
C GLN A 362 32.31 41.74 27.94
N ASP A 363 32.64 40.48 27.76
CA ASP A 363 32.82 39.84 26.46
C ASP A 363 31.52 39.10 26.08
N ALA A 364 30.99 39.41 24.90
CA ALA A 364 29.73 38.87 24.41
C ALA A 364 29.92 38.00 23.17
N ILE A 365 29.16 36.94 23.08
CA ILE A 365 28.97 36.13 21.88
C ILE A 365 27.54 36.33 21.40
N ILE A 366 27.34 36.48 20.11
CA ILE A 366 26.05 36.72 19.50
C ILE A 366 25.73 35.60 18.50
N ASP A 367 24.45 35.36 18.24
CA ASP A 367 24.02 34.46 17.16
C ASP A 367 24.00 35.21 15.80
N ASN A 368 23.91 34.46 14.71
CA ASN A 368 23.81 35.00 13.36
C ASN A 368 22.60 35.92 13.20
N ASN A 369 21.47 35.63 13.84
CA ASN A 369 20.28 36.49 13.74
C ASN A 369 20.53 37.85 14.37
N THR A 370 21.20 37.89 15.51
CA THR A 370 21.60 39.13 16.20
C THR A 370 22.62 39.90 15.37
N ARG A 371 23.60 39.20 14.77
CA ARG A 371 24.55 39.83 13.84
C ARG A 371 23.83 40.49 12.68
N ASP A 372 22.97 39.76 11.96
CA ASP A 372 22.28 40.27 10.77
C ASP A 372 21.36 41.45 11.08
N LYS A 373 20.80 41.46 12.30
CA LYS A 373 19.92 42.53 12.78
C LYS A 373 20.70 43.79 13.14
N LEU A 374 21.86 43.64 13.81
CA LEU A 374 22.67 44.77 14.28
C LEU A 374 23.59 45.32 13.22
N PHE A 375 24.04 44.49 12.29
CA PHE A 375 25.01 44.80 11.26
C PHE A 375 24.46 44.59 9.82
N PRO A 376 23.35 45.26 9.45
CA PRO A 376 22.66 45.00 8.18
C PRO A 376 23.50 45.28 6.93
N ASN A 377 24.58 46.07 7.07
CA ASN A 377 25.47 46.43 5.98
C ASN A 377 26.67 45.45 5.84
N GLY A 378 26.70 44.35 6.58
CA GLY A 378 27.78 43.37 6.52
C GLY A 378 29.06 43.80 7.21
N GLU A 379 28.99 44.75 8.17
CA GLU A 379 30.14 45.14 8.99
C GLU A 379 30.60 43.95 9.85
N ASP A 380 31.93 43.81 10.03
CA ASP A 380 32.48 42.82 10.95
C ASP A 380 32.05 43.13 12.40
N PRO A 381 31.34 42.23 13.08
CA PRO A 381 30.90 42.42 14.45
C PRO A 381 32.02 42.27 15.49
N LEU A 382 33.11 41.58 15.16
CA LEU A 382 34.18 41.30 16.12
C LEU A 382 34.86 42.59 16.63
N GLY A 383 35.03 42.66 17.96
CA GLY A 383 35.60 43.81 18.64
C GLY A 383 34.69 45.02 18.75
N LYS A 384 33.47 45.00 18.15
CA LYS A 384 32.50 46.08 18.33
C LYS A 384 31.89 46.05 19.72
N VAL A 385 31.57 47.23 20.21
CA VAL A 385 30.90 47.38 21.54
C VAL A 385 29.41 47.64 21.30
N ILE A 386 28.58 46.82 21.95
CA ILE A 386 27.11 46.94 21.98
C ILE A 386 26.67 47.21 23.41
N LEU A 387 25.49 47.82 23.57
CA LEU A 387 24.91 48.10 24.90
C LEU A 387 23.81 47.07 25.20
N LEU A 388 23.90 46.44 26.34
CA LEU A 388 22.85 45.61 26.95
C LEU A 388 22.20 46.39 28.08
N GLY A 389 21.10 47.06 27.80
CA GLY A 389 20.59 48.12 28.68
C GLY A 389 21.62 49.22 28.85
N SER A 390 22.17 49.35 30.07
CA SER A 390 23.24 50.33 30.39
C SER A 390 24.64 49.71 30.38
N VAL A 391 24.82 48.42 30.16
CA VAL A 391 26.08 47.68 30.23
C VAL A 391 26.75 47.58 28.87
N PRO A 392 27.91 48.22 28.66
CA PRO A 392 28.67 48.01 27.42
C PRO A 392 29.35 46.66 27.41
N VAL A 393 29.21 45.92 26.27
CA VAL A 393 29.87 44.62 26.09
C VAL A 393 30.53 44.56 24.74
N ARG A 394 31.67 43.90 24.66
CA ARG A 394 32.44 43.74 23.43
C ARG A 394 32.13 42.39 22.78
N ILE A 395 31.80 42.37 21.50
CA ILE A 395 31.59 41.16 20.74
C ILE A 395 32.93 40.47 20.48
N ILE A 396 33.08 39.22 20.94
CA ILE A 396 34.30 38.42 20.76
C ILE A 396 34.05 37.21 19.85
N GLY A 397 32.78 36.87 19.58
CA GLY A 397 32.45 35.75 18.72
C GLY A 397 31.02 35.79 18.18
N VAL A 398 30.82 35.04 17.12
CA VAL A 398 29.52 34.81 16.47
C VAL A 398 29.35 33.30 16.32
N THR A 399 28.21 32.78 16.74
CA THR A 399 27.88 31.35 16.57
C THR A 399 27.32 31.11 15.17
N LYS A 400 27.51 29.87 14.65
CA LYS A 400 26.79 29.43 13.46
C LYS A 400 25.27 29.48 13.70
N LYS A 401 24.52 29.54 12.61
CA LYS A 401 23.06 29.49 12.70
C LYS A 401 22.65 28.17 13.35
N HIS A 402 21.93 28.28 14.42
CA HIS A 402 21.40 27.17 15.18
C HIS A 402 19.88 27.21 15.11
N ASP A 403 19.27 26.20 14.48
CA ASP A 403 17.82 26.12 14.40
C ASP A 403 17.28 25.69 15.76
N SER A 404 16.59 26.61 16.41
CA SER A 404 16.03 26.38 17.76
C SER A 404 14.79 25.49 17.68
N ALA A 405 14.81 24.37 18.40
CA ALA A 405 13.74 23.39 18.45
C ALA A 405 12.39 23.93 18.89
N PHE A 406 12.40 24.91 19.78
CA PHE A 406 11.20 25.46 20.43
C PHE A 406 11.12 26.99 20.35
N GLY A 407 11.98 27.65 19.59
CA GLY A 407 11.99 29.09 19.43
C GLY A 407 11.47 29.52 18.05
N ARG A 408 10.86 30.71 17.99
CA ARG A 408 10.69 31.39 16.70
C ARG A 408 12.08 31.66 16.15
N GLY A 409 12.36 31.27 14.91
CA GLY A 409 13.67 31.44 14.26
C GLY A 409 14.25 32.86 14.22
N ASP A 410 13.54 33.84 14.74
CA ASP A 410 13.91 35.26 14.80
C ASP A 410 14.33 35.73 16.21
N THR A 411 14.53 34.80 17.17
CA THR A 411 14.99 35.19 18.51
C THR A 411 16.44 35.67 18.43
N LEU A 412 16.70 36.82 19.02
CA LEU A 412 18.03 37.42 19.12
C LEU A 412 18.68 36.96 20.43
N ASN A 413 19.83 36.28 20.34
CA ASN A 413 20.51 35.70 21.49
C ASN A 413 21.88 36.32 21.70
N VAL A 414 22.20 36.59 22.93
CA VAL A 414 23.54 37.08 23.36
C VAL A 414 23.98 36.27 24.58
N TRP A 415 25.17 35.74 24.50
CA TRP A 415 25.78 34.98 25.62
C TRP A 415 26.94 35.77 26.23
N LEU A 416 26.96 35.77 27.56
CA LEU A 416 28.05 36.36 28.35
C LEU A 416 28.45 35.37 29.48
N PRO A 417 29.60 35.61 30.14
CA PRO A 417 29.89 34.94 31.40
C PRO A 417 28.75 35.11 32.40
N TYR A 418 28.27 34.01 33.03
CA TYR A 418 27.13 34.07 33.98
C TYR A 418 27.41 35.01 35.13
N THR A 419 28.67 35.12 35.59
CA THR A 419 29.11 36.02 36.62
C THR A 419 28.92 37.49 36.24
N THR A 420 29.11 37.83 34.98
CA THR A 420 28.88 39.18 34.42
C THR A 420 27.39 39.51 34.42
N VAL A 421 26.55 38.58 33.95
CA VAL A 421 25.08 38.77 33.93
C VAL A 421 24.54 38.92 35.35
N MET A 422 24.94 38.01 36.25
CA MET A 422 24.50 38.08 37.68
C MET A 422 24.86 39.41 38.31
N THR A 423 26.07 39.92 38.08
CA THR A 423 26.56 41.12 38.81
C THR A 423 26.16 42.41 38.14
N ARG A 424 26.14 42.49 36.79
CA ARG A 424 25.99 43.73 36.06
C ARG A 424 24.59 43.99 35.49
N LEU A 425 23.86 42.88 35.19
CA LEU A 425 22.54 42.98 34.53
C LEU A 425 21.40 42.69 35.51
N THR A 426 21.46 41.60 36.29
CA THR A 426 20.33 41.16 37.15
C THR A 426 20.51 41.49 38.61
N GLY A 427 21.73 41.66 39.12
CA GLY A 427 22.00 41.89 40.53
C GLY A 427 21.66 40.71 41.45
N GLN A 428 21.52 39.49 40.88
CA GLN A 428 21.14 38.28 41.64
C GLN A 428 22.35 37.39 41.92
N ASN A 429 22.25 36.55 42.95
CA ASN A 429 23.30 35.60 43.35
C ASN A 429 22.89 34.11 43.15
N TYR A 430 21.81 33.85 42.43
CA TYR A 430 21.27 32.54 42.16
C TYR A 430 21.12 32.31 40.63
N LEU A 431 21.10 31.05 40.23
CA LEU A 431 21.00 30.64 38.82
C LEU A 431 19.52 30.47 38.43
N THR A 432 19.25 30.62 37.13
CA THR A 432 17.96 30.26 36.55
C THR A 432 17.91 28.74 36.28
N SER A 433 19.01 28.15 35.84
CA SER A 433 19.13 26.70 35.61
C SER A 433 20.60 26.27 35.65
N ILE A 434 20.79 24.97 35.82
CA ILE A 434 22.07 24.30 35.59
C ILE A 434 21.83 23.24 34.54
N THR A 435 22.62 23.20 33.47
CA THR A 435 22.60 22.11 32.49
C THR A 435 23.80 21.22 32.69
N VAL A 436 23.53 19.94 32.88
CA VAL A 436 24.54 18.89 33.02
C VAL A 436 24.56 18.02 31.78
N ARG A 437 25.71 17.86 31.18
CA ARG A 437 25.94 16.81 30.18
C ARG A 437 26.43 15.55 30.91
N VAL A 438 25.71 14.48 30.74
CA VAL A 438 26.06 13.15 31.32
C VAL A 438 27.15 12.51 30.48
N ALA A 439 28.09 11.83 31.14
CA ALA A 439 29.14 11.07 30.49
C ALA A 439 28.53 9.96 29.60
N ASP A 440 29.05 9.79 28.38
CA ASP A 440 28.49 8.90 27.37
C ASP A 440 28.36 7.42 27.81
N ALA A 441 29.15 7.00 28.80
CA ALA A 441 29.10 5.65 29.36
C ALA A 441 28.04 5.42 30.44
N VAL A 442 27.27 6.45 30.81
CA VAL A 442 26.31 6.43 31.92
C VAL A 442 24.91 6.60 31.43
N ASP A 443 23.99 5.78 31.94
CA ASP A 443 22.56 5.95 31.66
C ASP A 443 22.03 7.27 32.21
N THR A 444 21.36 8.04 31.35
CA THR A 444 20.87 9.39 31.67
C THR A 444 19.80 9.40 32.76
N LYS A 445 18.97 8.36 32.88
CA LYS A 445 17.96 8.23 33.95
C LYS A 445 18.62 7.96 35.30
N LEU A 446 19.68 7.13 35.32
CA LEU A 446 20.42 6.88 36.51
C LEU A 446 21.20 8.14 36.98
N ALA A 447 21.78 8.89 36.03
CA ALA A 447 22.41 10.17 36.31
C ALA A 447 21.42 11.18 36.87
N GLU A 448 20.21 11.27 36.29
CA GLU A 448 19.12 12.15 36.76
C GLU A 448 18.73 11.86 38.20
N GLN A 449 18.56 10.59 38.55
CA GLN A 449 18.27 10.18 39.94
C GLN A 449 19.38 10.58 40.92
N LYS A 450 20.64 10.40 40.51
CA LYS A 450 21.81 10.78 41.33
C LYS A 450 21.92 12.29 41.49
N ILE A 451 21.71 13.08 40.42
CA ILE A 451 21.69 14.51 40.45
C ILE A 451 20.55 15.00 41.42
N GLY A 452 19.37 14.39 41.30
CA GLY A 452 18.23 14.70 42.16
C GLY A 452 18.58 14.48 43.66
N ALA A 453 19.09 13.28 44.00
CA ALA A 453 19.46 12.97 45.38
C ALA A 453 20.64 13.83 45.91
N PHE A 454 21.60 14.16 45.04
CA PHE A 454 22.74 15.00 45.36
C PHE A 454 22.28 16.45 45.72
N LEU A 455 21.47 17.06 44.89
CA LEU A 455 20.99 18.43 45.13
C LEU A 455 19.99 18.50 46.29
N GLU A 456 19.10 17.51 46.43
CA GLU A 456 18.18 17.45 47.58
C GLU A 456 18.93 17.33 48.91
N LYS A 457 20.03 16.59 48.96
CA LYS A 457 20.89 16.53 50.12
C LYS A 457 21.56 17.90 50.44
N ARG A 458 21.90 18.67 49.39
CA ARG A 458 22.58 19.96 49.55
C ARG A 458 21.58 21.08 49.96
N HIS A 459 20.39 21.08 49.37
CA HIS A 459 19.36 22.10 49.65
C HIS A 459 18.51 21.75 50.85
N GLY A 460 18.50 20.47 51.31
CA GLY A 460 17.61 19.99 52.38
C GLY A 460 16.17 19.77 51.99
N ILE A 461 15.75 20.29 50.84
CA ILE A 461 14.41 20.17 50.26
C ILE A 461 14.57 19.93 48.72
N ARG A 462 13.52 19.41 48.10
CA ARG A 462 13.44 19.32 46.65
C ARG A 462 12.70 20.51 46.07
N ASP A 463 13.43 21.55 45.74
CA ASP A 463 12.95 22.83 45.23
C ASP A 463 13.37 23.10 43.78
N PHE A 464 13.69 22.02 43.09
CA PHE A 464 14.08 21.98 41.70
C PHE A 464 13.42 20.80 40.99
N PHE A 465 13.28 20.90 39.67
CA PHE A 465 12.90 19.80 38.80
C PHE A 465 13.95 19.59 37.71
N THR A 466 13.95 18.37 37.13
CA THR A 466 14.88 17.97 36.10
C THR A 466 14.12 17.75 34.77
N ILE A 467 14.74 18.16 33.67
CA ILE A 467 14.27 17.88 32.30
C ILE A 467 15.37 17.06 31.63
N ASN A 468 15.12 15.79 31.42
CA ASN A 468 16.05 14.89 30.76
C ASN A 468 15.72 14.85 29.26
N THR A 469 16.63 15.38 28.43
CA THR A 469 16.46 15.45 26.97
C THR A 469 16.32 14.06 26.35
N ASP A 470 17.01 13.05 26.89
CA ASP A 470 16.95 11.69 26.40
C ASP A 470 15.59 11.02 26.67
N THR A 471 14.97 11.32 27.84
CA THR A 471 13.62 10.86 28.15
C THR A 471 12.59 11.44 27.17
N ILE A 472 12.72 12.72 26.81
CA ILE A 472 11.89 13.36 25.81
C ILE A 472 12.05 12.65 24.46
N ARG A 473 13.29 12.40 24.04
CA ARG A 473 13.59 11.67 22.80
C ARG A 473 12.94 10.29 22.79
N GLN A 474 13.13 9.49 23.85
CA GLN A 474 12.53 8.16 23.97
C GLN A 474 11.00 8.19 23.93
N THR A 475 10.38 9.17 24.59
CA THR A 475 8.93 9.33 24.58
C THR A 475 8.42 9.63 23.20
N ILE A 476 9.08 10.48 22.44
CA ILE A 476 8.72 10.81 21.05
C ILE A 476 8.91 9.60 20.14
N GLU A 477 10.03 8.88 20.28
CA GLU A 477 10.27 7.66 19.50
C GLU A 477 9.19 6.60 19.75
N THR A 478 8.85 6.35 21.02
CA THR A 478 7.83 5.37 21.40
C THR A 478 6.44 5.79 20.92
N THR A 479 6.10 7.06 21.08
CA THR A 479 4.80 7.61 20.61
C THR A 479 4.69 7.49 19.09
N THR A 480 5.74 7.88 18.37
CA THR A 480 5.76 7.80 16.91
C THR A 480 5.69 6.35 16.41
N ALA A 481 6.38 5.42 17.07
CA ALA A 481 6.31 3.99 16.75
C ALA A 481 4.88 3.45 16.96
N THR A 482 4.24 3.82 18.07
CA THR A 482 2.86 3.42 18.37
C THR A 482 1.87 3.97 17.36
N LEU A 483 1.98 5.24 16.99
CA LEU A 483 1.15 5.87 15.96
C LEU A 483 1.35 5.21 14.59
N THR A 484 2.60 4.90 14.23
CA THR A 484 2.92 4.21 12.98
C THR A 484 2.30 2.81 12.94
N LEU A 485 2.36 2.06 14.05
CA LEU A 485 1.73 0.74 14.16
C LEU A 485 0.21 0.84 14.01
N LEU A 486 -0.42 1.79 14.67
CA LEU A 486 -1.87 2.00 14.60
C LEU A 486 -2.33 2.32 13.17
N VAL A 487 -1.65 3.26 12.51
CA VAL A 487 -1.96 3.64 11.13
C VAL A 487 -1.72 2.49 10.17
N SER A 488 -0.62 1.73 10.33
CA SER A 488 -0.34 0.55 9.52
C SER A 488 -1.42 -0.53 9.69
N SER A 489 -1.94 -0.70 10.91
CA SER A 489 -3.03 -1.65 11.18
C SER A 489 -4.33 -1.23 10.49
N ILE A 490 -4.70 0.05 10.53
CA ILE A 490 -5.86 0.60 9.80
C ILE A 490 -5.70 0.40 8.30
N ALA A 491 -4.48 0.60 7.78
CA ALA A 491 -4.17 0.39 6.38
C ALA A 491 -4.37 -1.04 5.92
N VAL A 492 -3.87 -2.00 6.69
CA VAL A 492 -4.05 -3.43 6.40
C VAL A 492 -5.53 -3.80 6.39
N ILE A 493 -6.31 -3.32 7.37
CA ILE A 493 -7.77 -3.55 7.41
C ILE A 493 -8.45 -2.95 6.18
N SER A 494 -8.10 -1.70 5.81
CA SER A 494 -8.66 -1.03 4.62
C SER A 494 -8.33 -1.77 3.33
N LEU A 495 -7.12 -2.33 3.23
CA LEU A 495 -6.67 -3.09 2.07
C LEU A 495 -7.42 -4.44 1.97
N ILE A 496 -7.65 -5.13 3.09
CA ILE A 496 -8.43 -6.36 3.16
C ILE A 496 -9.89 -6.08 2.76
N VAL A 497 -10.51 -5.04 3.32
CA VAL A 497 -11.90 -4.66 3.01
C VAL A 497 -12.05 -4.21 1.56
N GLY A 498 -11.06 -3.50 1.01
CA GLY A 498 -11.06 -3.09 -0.39
C GLY A 498 -10.75 -4.23 -1.38
N GLY A 499 -10.13 -5.32 -0.91
CA GLY A 499 -9.82 -6.51 -1.71
C GLY A 499 -10.96 -7.55 -1.77
N ILE A 500 -11.91 -7.50 -0.82
CA ILE A 500 -13.15 -8.31 -0.80
C ILE A 500 -14.23 -7.62 -1.63
#